data_e09797fd78f53369c3c7c3ee40c1a3de
#
_entry.id   e09797fd78f53369c3c7c3ee40c1a3de
#
_cell.length_a   1.000
_cell.length_b   1.000
_cell.length_c   1.000
_cell.angle_alpha   90.00
_cell.angle_beta   90.00
_cell.angle_gamma   90.00
#
_symmetry.space_group_name_H-M   'P 1'
#
loop_
_entity.id
_entity.type
_entity.pdbx_description
1 polymer ?
#
loop_
_entity_poly.entity_id
_entity_poly.type
_entity_poly.pdbx_seq_one_letter_code
_entity_poly.pdbx_strand_id
1 'polypeptide(L)'
;MISADAPNPNCGYAWMDYITSPEAQAAVAEYFGEAPANTKACDLTSDPSFCDTYHAEDAAYAAQIHYWTTPIAQCLDGRTDVTCTDYGDWTTAWTEVKG
;
A
#
# COMPACT_ATOMS: atom_id res chain seq x y z
N MET A 1 -3.87 -10.46 -4.40
CA MET A 1 -3.68 -11.21 -5.67
C MET A 1 -3.89 -12.68 -5.38
N ILE A 2 -4.64 -13.41 -6.22
CA ILE A 2 -4.85 -14.86 -6.10
C ILE A 2 -4.03 -15.52 -7.20
N SER A 3 -3.31 -16.63 -6.88
CA SER A 3 -2.57 -17.40 -7.89
C SER A 3 -3.53 -17.98 -8.93
N ALA A 4 -3.11 -18.04 -10.20
CA ALA A 4 -3.87 -18.66 -11.27
C ALA A 4 -4.10 -20.17 -11.02
N ASP A 5 -3.17 -20.80 -10.30
CA ASP A 5 -3.20 -22.23 -9.96
C ASP A 5 -3.76 -22.50 -8.56
N ALA A 6 -4.46 -21.55 -7.96
CA ALA A 6 -5.04 -21.73 -6.64
C ALA A 6 -6.09 -22.86 -6.65
N PRO A 7 -5.99 -23.87 -5.77
CA PRO A 7 -6.91 -25.01 -5.77
C PRO A 7 -8.34 -24.62 -5.36
N ASN A 8 -8.49 -23.53 -4.61
CA ASN A 8 -9.77 -23.03 -4.10
C ASN A 8 -9.89 -21.51 -4.29
N PRO A 9 -9.97 -20.99 -5.51
CA PRO A 9 -9.98 -19.54 -5.76
C PRO A 9 -11.18 -18.82 -5.11
N ASN A 10 -12.34 -19.50 -4.99
CA ASN A 10 -13.52 -18.92 -4.36
C ASN A 10 -13.30 -18.59 -2.87
N CYS A 11 -12.51 -19.40 -2.15
CA CYS A 11 -12.13 -19.07 -0.77
C CYS A 11 -11.25 -17.82 -0.72
N GLY A 12 -10.36 -17.64 -1.71
CA GLY A 12 -9.55 -16.44 -1.84
C GLY A 12 -10.41 -15.20 -2.08
N TYR A 13 -11.38 -15.27 -2.96
CA TYR A 13 -12.33 -14.16 -3.21
C TYR A 13 -13.16 -13.85 -1.98
N ALA A 14 -13.72 -14.86 -1.30
CA ALA A 14 -14.47 -14.64 -0.06
C ALA A 14 -13.62 -14.00 1.04
N TRP A 15 -12.35 -14.38 1.13
CA TRP A 15 -11.41 -13.72 2.04
C TRP A 15 -11.16 -12.26 1.66
N MET A 16 -10.96 -11.97 0.37
CA MET A 16 -10.76 -10.59 -0.10
C MET A 16 -11.99 -9.73 0.17
N ASP A 17 -13.18 -10.24 -0.10
CA ASP A 17 -14.44 -9.54 0.21
C ASP A 17 -14.56 -9.24 1.70
N TYR A 18 -14.25 -10.21 2.56
CA TYR A 18 -14.29 -10.05 4.00
C TYR A 18 -13.29 -9.00 4.49
N ILE A 19 -12.01 -9.12 4.12
CA ILE A 19 -10.95 -8.24 4.65
C ILE A 19 -11.06 -6.80 4.12
N THR A 20 -11.76 -6.59 3.01
CA THR A 20 -12.02 -5.25 2.45
C THR A 20 -13.39 -4.70 2.87
N SER A 21 -14.19 -5.46 3.63
CA SER A 21 -15.47 -4.97 4.16
C SER A 21 -15.25 -3.80 5.13
N PRO A 22 -16.22 -2.86 5.25
CA PRO A 22 -16.08 -1.75 6.17
C PRO A 22 -15.86 -2.19 7.63
N GLU A 23 -16.53 -3.24 8.07
CA GLU A 23 -16.44 -3.76 9.43
C GLU A 23 -15.05 -4.33 9.74
N ALA A 24 -14.52 -5.15 8.82
CA ALA A 24 -13.20 -5.71 8.99
C ALA A 24 -12.13 -4.62 8.93
N GLN A 25 -12.27 -3.66 8.01
CA GLN A 25 -11.34 -2.55 7.87
C GLN A 25 -11.35 -1.61 9.08
N ALA A 26 -12.50 -1.33 9.69
CA ALA A 26 -12.57 -0.55 10.93
C ALA A 26 -11.83 -1.26 12.06
N ALA A 27 -12.10 -2.55 12.28
CA ALA A 27 -11.44 -3.32 13.33
C ALA A 27 -9.91 -3.41 13.13
N VAL A 28 -9.46 -3.62 11.90
CA VAL A 28 -8.02 -3.69 11.57
C VAL A 28 -7.35 -2.33 11.76
N ALA A 29 -7.97 -1.25 11.27
CA ALA A 29 -7.45 0.10 11.38
C ALA A 29 -7.27 0.52 12.84
N GLU A 30 -8.26 0.27 13.69
CA GLU A 30 -8.17 0.57 15.13
C GLU A 30 -7.12 -0.29 15.85
N TYR A 31 -7.01 -1.57 15.49
CA TYR A 31 -6.03 -2.47 16.11
C TYR A 31 -4.59 -2.08 15.80
N PHE A 32 -4.30 -1.72 14.56
CA PHE A 32 -2.95 -1.35 14.13
C PHE A 32 -2.65 0.15 14.22
N GLY A 33 -3.65 1.01 14.39
CA GLY A 33 -3.48 2.46 14.41
C GLY A 33 -3.08 2.99 13.03
N GLU A 34 -3.83 2.63 11.99
CA GLU A 34 -3.56 3.01 10.60
C GLU A 34 -4.82 3.43 9.86
N ALA A 35 -4.67 4.17 8.76
CA ALA A 35 -5.80 4.56 7.92
C ALA A 35 -6.44 3.35 7.26
N PRO A 36 -7.80 3.19 7.30
CA PRO A 36 -8.47 2.13 6.57
C PRO A 36 -8.42 2.39 5.06
N ALA A 37 -8.27 1.32 4.27
CA ALA A 37 -8.33 1.41 2.81
C ALA A 37 -9.77 1.59 2.28
N ASN A 38 -10.77 1.21 3.07
CA ASN A 38 -12.17 1.40 2.75
C ASN A 38 -12.72 2.58 3.55
N THR A 39 -13.02 3.70 2.89
CA THR A 39 -13.49 4.93 3.57
C THR A 39 -14.80 4.75 4.34
N LYS A 40 -15.66 3.80 3.93
CA LYS A 40 -16.86 3.46 4.70
C LYS A 40 -16.59 2.89 6.09
N ALA A 41 -15.36 2.46 6.35
CA ALA A 41 -14.92 2.02 7.67
C ALA A 41 -14.87 3.18 8.68
N CYS A 42 -14.70 4.41 8.21
CA CYS A 42 -14.65 5.61 9.06
C CYS A 42 -15.91 5.82 9.90
N ASP A 43 -17.08 5.46 9.35
CA ASP A 43 -18.35 5.55 10.05
C ASP A 43 -18.50 4.47 11.14
N LEU A 44 -17.64 3.46 11.14
CA LEU A 44 -17.69 2.29 12.02
C LEU A 44 -16.59 2.27 13.09
N THR A 45 -15.68 3.23 13.05
CA THR A 45 -14.63 3.36 14.09
C THR A 45 -15.24 3.87 15.40
N SER A 46 -14.66 3.46 16.52
CA SER A 46 -15.12 3.85 17.87
C SER A 46 -14.86 5.33 18.18
N ASP A 47 -13.83 5.92 17.55
CA ASP A 47 -13.50 7.34 17.64
C ASP A 47 -13.94 8.05 16.35
N PRO A 48 -14.89 9.01 16.41
CA PRO A 48 -15.33 9.77 15.25
C PRO A 48 -14.21 10.59 14.57
N SER A 49 -13.13 10.91 15.28
CA SER A 49 -11.97 11.64 14.74
C SER A 49 -10.88 10.71 14.20
N PHE A 50 -11.10 9.40 14.23
CA PHE A 50 -10.08 8.41 13.84
C PHE A 50 -9.54 8.64 12.43
N CYS A 51 -10.41 8.74 11.45
CA CYS A 51 -10.03 8.92 10.06
C CYS A 51 -9.37 10.28 9.77
N ASP A 52 -9.78 11.32 10.49
CA ASP A 52 -9.09 12.62 10.41
C ASP A 52 -7.68 12.52 10.99
N THR A 53 -7.52 11.85 12.13
CA THR A 53 -6.23 11.64 12.79
C THR A 53 -5.24 10.88 11.92
N TYR A 54 -5.72 9.90 11.17
CA TYR A 54 -4.90 9.07 10.28
C TYR A 54 -4.93 9.51 8.82
N HIS A 55 -5.53 10.66 8.50
CA HIS A 55 -5.61 11.24 7.15
C HIS A 55 -6.22 10.29 6.09
N ALA A 56 -7.19 9.47 6.48
CA ALA A 56 -7.76 8.43 5.62
C ALA A 56 -8.43 8.97 4.34
N GLU A 57 -8.99 10.17 4.40
CA GLU A 57 -9.67 10.85 3.28
C GLU A 57 -8.96 12.13 2.83
N ASP A 58 -7.77 12.39 3.33
CA ASP A 58 -6.99 13.59 3.01
C ASP A 58 -6.17 13.38 1.72
N ALA A 59 -6.74 13.77 0.60
CA ALA A 59 -6.08 13.69 -0.70
C ALA A 59 -4.80 14.54 -0.78
N ALA A 60 -4.73 15.67 -0.05
CA ALA A 60 -3.55 16.52 -0.04
C ALA A 60 -2.40 15.87 0.74
N TYR A 61 -2.72 15.19 1.82
CA TYR A 61 -1.75 14.37 2.56
C TYR A 61 -1.29 13.17 1.73
N ALA A 62 -2.24 12.43 1.13
CA ALA A 62 -1.93 11.26 0.28
C ALA A 62 -1.01 11.62 -0.89
N ALA A 63 -1.14 12.80 -1.48
CA ALA A 63 -0.27 13.28 -2.55
C ALA A 63 1.19 13.51 -2.12
N GLN A 64 1.47 13.59 -0.82
CA GLN A 64 2.82 13.73 -0.27
C GLN A 64 3.45 12.37 0.06
N ILE A 65 2.69 11.28 0.01
CA ILE A 65 3.20 9.94 0.30
C ILE A 65 3.89 9.39 -0.95
N HIS A 66 5.16 9.06 -0.82
CA HIS A 66 5.93 8.41 -1.86
C HIS A 66 5.91 6.89 -1.66
N TYR A 67 5.12 6.21 -2.46
CA TYR A 67 5.08 4.74 -2.44
C TYR A 67 6.34 4.15 -3.07
N TRP A 68 6.84 3.08 -2.48
CA TRP A 68 7.94 2.33 -3.06
C TRP A 68 7.53 1.74 -4.41
N THR A 69 8.35 2.00 -5.42
CA THR A 69 8.32 1.30 -6.70
C THR A 69 9.69 0.68 -6.96
N THR A 70 9.71 -0.55 -7.47
CA THR A 70 10.98 -1.18 -7.83
C THR A 70 11.67 -0.33 -8.89
N PRO A 71 12.91 0.14 -8.64
CA PRO A 71 13.62 0.96 -9.59
C PRO A 71 13.98 0.14 -10.85
N ILE A 72 13.81 0.76 -12.01
CA ILE A 72 14.13 0.18 -13.32
C ILE A 72 14.98 1.17 -14.10
N ALA A 73 15.78 0.65 -15.04
CA ALA A 73 16.68 1.46 -15.87
C ALA A 73 15.95 2.54 -16.69
N GLN A 74 14.68 2.31 -17.04
CA GLN A 74 13.81 3.34 -17.62
C GLN A 74 13.31 4.28 -16.51
N CYS A 75 13.57 5.58 -16.65
CA CYS A 75 13.18 6.56 -15.65
C CYS A 75 11.66 6.68 -15.50
N LEU A 76 11.16 6.50 -14.28
CA LEU A 76 9.74 6.55 -13.95
C LEU A 76 9.17 7.97 -13.95
N ASP A 77 10.02 9.00 -13.97
CA ASP A 77 9.66 10.41 -14.06
C ASP A 77 9.49 10.93 -15.49
N GLY A 78 9.60 10.03 -16.49
CA GLY A 78 9.40 10.33 -17.91
C GLY A 78 10.64 10.82 -18.65
N ARG A 79 11.80 10.94 -18.01
CA ARG A 79 13.06 11.25 -18.72
C ARG A 79 13.44 10.10 -19.64
N THR A 80 13.86 10.42 -20.88
CA THR A 80 14.24 9.43 -21.90
C THR A 80 15.66 9.58 -22.39
N ASP A 81 16.35 10.63 -21.97
CA ASP A 81 17.71 11.01 -22.35
C ASP A 81 18.79 10.47 -21.40
N VAL A 82 18.37 9.83 -20.33
CA VAL A 82 19.24 9.23 -19.32
C VAL A 82 18.77 7.83 -18.94
N THR A 83 19.70 7.01 -18.44
CA THR A 83 19.38 5.73 -17.80
C THR A 83 19.32 5.96 -16.29
N CYS A 84 18.23 5.55 -15.67
CA CYS A 84 18.07 5.61 -14.22
C CYS A 84 18.68 4.40 -13.54
N THR A 85 19.00 4.55 -12.27
CA THR A 85 19.53 3.49 -11.41
C THR A 85 18.48 2.40 -11.22
N ASP A 86 18.81 1.17 -11.55
CA ASP A 86 17.93 0.03 -11.37
C ASP A 86 18.14 -0.68 -10.01
N TYR A 87 17.39 -1.75 -9.79
CA TYR A 87 17.49 -2.53 -8.56
C TYR A 87 18.84 -3.22 -8.40
N GLY A 88 19.49 -3.61 -9.50
CA GLY A 88 20.83 -4.20 -9.50
C GLY A 88 21.90 -3.22 -9.02
N ASP A 89 21.84 -1.98 -9.51
CA ASP A 89 22.73 -0.90 -9.09
C ASP A 89 22.57 -0.60 -7.60
N TRP A 90 21.31 -0.55 -7.11
CA TRP A 90 21.03 -0.33 -5.69
C TRP A 90 21.59 -1.46 -4.82
N THR A 91 21.45 -2.72 -5.28
CA THR A 91 21.98 -3.88 -4.57
C THR A 91 23.50 -3.83 -4.49
N THR A 92 24.15 -3.42 -5.58
CA THR A 92 25.62 -3.26 -5.64
C THR A 92 26.07 -2.17 -4.66
N ALA A 93 25.47 -0.98 -4.74
CA ALA A 93 25.80 0.11 -3.83
C ALA A 93 25.57 -0.26 -2.35
N TRP A 94 24.48 -0.97 -2.06
CA TRP A 94 24.20 -1.44 -0.70
C TRP A 94 25.25 -2.43 -0.19
N THR A 95 25.71 -3.33 -1.05
CA THR A 95 26.77 -4.30 -0.72
C THR A 95 28.08 -3.59 -0.44
N GLU A 96 28.42 -2.58 -1.22
CA GLU A 96 29.64 -1.77 -1.00
C GLU A 96 29.61 -1.03 0.34
N VAL A 97 28.44 -0.51 0.75
CA VAL A 97 28.28 0.19 2.04
C VAL A 97 28.38 -0.78 3.23
N LYS A 98 27.85 -1.98 3.07
CA LYS A 98 27.87 -2.99 4.15
C LYS A 98 29.23 -3.67 4.34
N GLY A 99 30.03 -3.78 3.31
CA GLY A 99 31.33 -4.48 3.29
C GLY A 99 31.18 -5.97 3.10
#